data_15c9692a1b5aaa6571349fe596929669
#
_entry.id   15c9692a1b5aaa6571349fe596929669
#
_cell.length_a   1.000
_cell.length_b   1.000
_cell.length_c   1.000
_cell.angle_alpha   90.00
_cell.angle_beta   90.00
_cell.angle_gamma   90.00
#
_symmetry.space_group_name_H-M   'P 1'
#
loop_
_entity.id
_entity.type
_entity.pdbx_description
1 polymer ?
#
loop_
_entity_poly.entity_id
_entity_poly.type
_entity_poly.pdbx_seq_one_letter_code
_entity_poly.pdbx_strand_id
1 'polypeptide(L)'
;SVLIVRDRHGLADQVYYTDKYFASSLSLLTLTKGFEATPDYQALSSFLSIGYIATPCSAFSSVRKLGAGEVLTYKDGHIESGPLFPTDAIIPVSSEEKTLEAYAEEYAALHTGAIRKRIGESSNVGILLSGGYDSGCNLAALRSFYNGDIRSYSIGFKGDNWTELPLARCMSKTFRTIHTEYEMDGSEIKALPALVEQLGDPFVEGGLMVNYAV
;
A
#
# COMPACT_ATOMS: atom_id res chain seq x y z
N SER A 1 -29.12 4.54 -1.57
CA SER A 1 -28.10 3.53 -1.22
C SER A 1 -26.73 3.98 -1.64
N VAL A 2 -25.70 3.58 -0.88
CA VAL A 2 -24.29 3.79 -1.18
C VAL A 2 -23.65 2.43 -1.38
N LEU A 3 -22.79 2.33 -2.38
CA LEU A 3 -22.02 1.12 -2.68
C LEU A 3 -20.53 1.48 -2.60
N ILE A 4 -19.76 0.72 -1.82
CA ILE A 4 -18.31 0.86 -1.71
C ILE A 4 -17.70 -0.48 -2.10
N VAL A 5 -16.77 -0.42 -3.04
CA VAL A 5 -16.10 -1.61 -3.58
C VAL A 5 -14.63 -1.52 -3.25
N ARG A 6 -14.08 -2.60 -2.71
CA ARG A 6 -12.64 -2.76 -2.58
C ARG A 6 -12.12 -3.63 -3.73
N ASP A 7 -11.01 -3.23 -4.32
CA ASP A 7 -10.43 -3.96 -5.44
C ASP A 7 -10.07 -5.42 -5.07
N ARG A 8 -9.97 -6.26 -6.09
CA ARG A 8 -9.78 -7.72 -5.93
C ARG A 8 -8.52 -8.09 -5.13
N HIS A 9 -7.49 -7.26 -5.16
CA HIS A 9 -6.23 -7.50 -4.49
C HIS A 9 -6.04 -6.68 -3.21
N GLY A 10 -7.01 -5.83 -2.86
CA GLY A 10 -6.95 -4.98 -1.69
C GLY A 10 -5.86 -3.92 -1.72
N LEU A 11 -5.50 -3.45 -2.92
CA LEU A 11 -4.45 -2.42 -3.11
C LEU A 11 -4.97 -1.00 -2.86
N ALA A 12 -6.28 -0.80 -2.96
CA ALA A 12 -6.90 0.46 -2.58
C ALA A 12 -6.96 0.61 -1.05
N ASP A 13 -7.26 1.83 -0.62
CA ASP A 13 -7.36 2.18 0.80
C ASP A 13 -8.28 1.22 1.56
N GLN A 14 -7.93 0.99 2.83
CA GLN A 14 -8.75 0.20 3.72
C GLN A 14 -10.05 0.93 4.02
N VAL A 15 -11.16 0.21 4.01
CA VAL A 15 -12.45 0.70 4.49
C VAL A 15 -12.79 0.00 5.81
N TYR A 16 -13.05 0.79 6.83
CA TYR A 16 -13.52 0.34 8.14
C TYR A 16 -15.02 0.59 8.24
N TYR A 17 -15.75 -0.31 8.87
CA TYR A 17 -17.19 -0.16 9.03
C TYR A 17 -17.72 -0.79 10.33
N THR A 18 -18.84 -0.25 10.77
CA THR A 18 -19.72 -0.80 11.82
C THR A 18 -21.06 -1.17 11.18
N ASP A 19 -22.05 -1.48 11.96
CA ASP A 19 -23.44 -1.67 11.48
C ASP A 19 -24.12 -0.39 10.93
N LYS A 20 -23.56 0.82 11.24
CA LYS A 20 -24.15 2.12 10.90
C LYS A 20 -23.25 3.07 10.15
N TYR A 21 -21.95 2.96 10.33
CA TYR A 21 -20.97 3.90 9.81
C TYR A 21 -19.87 3.19 9.04
N PHE A 22 -19.31 3.89 8.07
CA PHE A 22 -18.10 3.47 7.38
C PHE A 22 -17.15 4.66 7.20
N ALA A 23 -15.85 4.39 7.14
CA ALA A 23 -14.81 5.39 6.99
C ALA A 23 -13.55 4.79 6.35
N SER A 24 -12.70 5.65 5.81
CA SER A 24 -11.38 5.29 5.30
C SER A 24 -10.33 5.12 6.40
N SER A 25 -10.62 5.50 7.63
CA SER A 25 -9.74 5.36 8.79
C SER A 25 -10.52 4.91 10.02
N LEU A 26 -9.92 4.05 10.83
CA LEU A 26 -10.46 3.62 12.10
C LEU A 26 -10.66 4.81 13.06
N SER A 27 -9.70 5.75 13.06
CA SER A 27 -9.76 6.97 13.89
C SER A 27 -11.03 7.79 13.62
N LEU A 28 -11.51 7.85 12.39
CA LEU A 28 -12.76 8.56 12.07
C LEU A 28 -13.99 7.87 12.66
N LEU A 29 -13.99 6.54 12.74
CA LEU A 29 -15.09 5.81 13.37
C LEU A 29 -15.15 6.03 14.88
N THR A 30 -14.01 6.21 15.54
CA THR A 30 -13.98 6.48 16.99
C THR A 30 -14.65 7.82 17.36
N LEU A 31 -14.76 8.73 16.41
CA LEU A 31 -15.43 10.03 16.60
C LEU A 31 -16.96 9.96 16.40
N THR A 32 -17.49 8.81 15.97
CA THR A 32 -18.93 8.68 15.72
C THR A 32 -19.73 8.59 17.03
N LYS A 33 -20.95 9.14 17.00
CA LYS A 33 -21.82 9.12 18.18
C LYS A 33 -22.16 7.68 18.57
N GLY A 34 -21.88 7.35 19.84
CA GLY A 34 -22.17 6.01 20.39
C GLY A 34 -21.11 4.97 20.02
N PHE A 35 -19.92 5.39 19.60
CA PHE A 35 -18.82 4.47 19.42
C PHE A 35 -18.43 3.79 20.74
N GLU A 36 -18.35 2.47 20.71
CA GLU A 36 -17.92 1.67 21.87
C GLU A 36 -16.49 1.17 21.63
N ALA A 37 -15.56 1.70 22.41
CA ALA A 37 -14.13 1.35 22.34
C ALA A 37 -13.84 0.02 23.05
N THR A 38 -14.56 -1.04 22.71
CA THR A 38 -14.34 -2.38 23.28
C THR A 38 -13.22 -3.07 22.50
N PRO A 39 -12.05 -3.33 23.13
CA PRO A 39 -10.93 -3.97 22.46
C PRO A 39 -11.28 -5.40 22.01
N ASP A 40 -10.84 -5.77 20.82
CA ASP A 40 -10.82 -7.17 20.35
C ASP A 40 -9.50 -7.82 20.78
N TYR A 41 -9.51 -8.51 21.92
CA TYR A 41 -8.30 -9.12 22.47
C TYR A 41 -7.74 -10.25 21.59
N GLN A 42 -8.57 -10.93 20.80
CA GLN A 42 -8.10 -11.95 19.88
C GLN A 42 -7.37 -11.32 18.70
N ALA A 43 -7.91 -10.25 18.13
CA ALA A 43 -7.27 -9.48 17.09
C ALA A 43 -5.96 -8.84 17.56
N LEU A 44 -5.94 -8.26 18.78
CA LEU A 44 -4.73 -7.72 19.39
C LEU A 44 -3.68 -8.78 19.69
N SER A 45 -4.08 -9.99 20.09
CA SER A 45 -3.15 -11.11 20.24
C SER A 45 -2.52 -11.51 18.89
N SER A 46 -3.31 -11.50 17.82
CA SER A 46 -2.79 -11.74 16.46
C SER A 46 -1.79 -10.67 16.07
N PHE A 47 -2.09 -9.39 16.34
CA PHE A 47 -1.15 -8.29 16.12
C PHE A 47 0.20 -8.53 16.82
N LEU A 48 0.19 -8.93 18.09
CA LEU A 48 1.44 -9.21 18.84
C LEU A 48 2.22 -10.39 18.25
N SER A 49 1.56 -11.29 17.54
CA SER A 49 2.19 -12.49 16.97
C SER A 49 2.74 -12.27 15.56
N ILE A 50 2.00 -11.53 14.71
CA ILE A 50 2.31 -11.39 13.27
C ILE A 50 2.48 -9.94 12.80
N GLY A 51 2.36 -8.95 13.69
CA GLY A 51 2.62 -7.53 13.42
C GLY A 51 1.46 -6.76 12.77
N TYR A 52 0.31 -7.39 12.52
CA TYR A 52 -0.89 -6.73 12.00
C TYR A 52 -2.17 -7.47 12.41
N ILE A 53 -3.31 -6.80 12.26
CA ILE A 53 -4.62 -7.41 12.48
C ILE A 53 -5.21 -7.78 11.12
N ALA A 54 -5.44 -9.09 10.92
CA ALA A 54 -5.99 -9.59 9.67
C ALA A 54 -7.45 -9.18 9.46
N THR A 55 -7.80 -8.92 8.19
CA THR A 55 -9.21 -8.72 7.78
C THR A 55 -10.03 -9.98 8.08
N PRO A 56 -11.29 -9.85 8.55
CA PRO A 56 -12.07 -8.62 8.70
C PRO A 56 -11.95 -7.94 10.07
N CYS A 57 -11.08 -8.39 10.97
CA CYS A 57 -10.95 -7.87 12.32
C CYS A 57 -10.27 -6.48 12.36
N SER A 58 -10.50 -5.74 13.43
CA SER A 58 -9.77 -4.53 13.79
C SER A 58 -9.41 -4.55 15.28
N ALA A 59 -8.80 -3.48 15.78
CA ALA A 59 -8.51 -3.35 17.21
C ALA A 59 -9.76 -3.31 18.10
N PHE A 60 -10.93 -3.01 17.53
CA PHE A 60 -12.20 -2.93 18.25
C PHE A 60 -13.20 -3.96 17.74
N SER A 61 -13.86 -4.66 18.65
CA SER A 61 -14.81 -5.74 18.35
C SER A 61 -16.04 -5.28 17.54
N SER A 62 -16.40 -3.99 17.64
CA SER A 62 -17.52 -3.38 16.93
C SER A 62 -17.16 -2.91 15.50
N VAL A 63 -15.89 -2.95 15.11
CA VAL A 63 -15.42 -2.44 13.82
C VAL A 63 -14.84 -3.57 12.98
N ARG A 64 -15.21 -3.58 11.71
CA ARG A 64 -14.69 -4.51 10.71
C ARG A 64 -13.95 -3.80 9.60
N LYS A 65 -13.04 -4.52 8.95
CA LYS A 65 -12.36 -4.12 7.73
C LYS A 65 -13.01 -4.77 6.52
N LEU A 66 -13.27 -3.99 5.48
CA LEU A 66 -13.76 -4.53 4.22
C LEU A 66 -12.64 -5.33 3.54
N GLY A 67 -12.93 -6.56 3.17
CA GLY A 67 -11.97 -7.47 2.54
C GLY A 67 -11.63 -7.10 1.10
N ALA A 68 -10.51 -7.63 0.62
CA ALA A 68 -10.15 -7.54 -0.80
C ALA A 68 -11.21 -8.24 -1.65
N GLY A 69 -11.66 -7.59 -2.74
CA GLY A 69 -12.71 -8.12 -3.60
C GLY A 69 -14.09 -8.17 -2.96
N GLU A 70 -14.31 -7.43 -1.88
CA GLU A 70 -15.61 -7.28 -1.25
C GLU A 70 -16.32 -5.98 -1.62
N VAL A 71 -17.62 -6.00 -1.47
CA VAL A 71 -18.50 -4.86 -1.60
C VAL A 71 -19.24 -4.62 -0.29
N LEU A 72 -19.34 -3.35 0.10
CA LEU A 72 -20.16 -2.88 1.20
C LEU A 72 -21.33 -2.10 0.64
N THR A 73 -22.53 -2.47 1.06
CA THR A 73 -23.79 -1.79 0.68
C THR A 73 -24.38 -1.12 1.90
N TYR A 74 -24.59 0.19 1.82
CA TYR A 74 -25.37 0.94 2.79
C TYR A 74 -26.76 1.26 2.22
N LYS A 75 -27.78 0.78 2.87
CA LYS A 75 -29.18 1.01 2.47
C LYS A 75 -30.07 1.07 3.70
N ASP A 76 -30.96 2.07 3.74
CA ASP A 76 -31.99 2.23 4.77
C ASP A 76 -31.46 2.18 6.22
N GLY A 77 -30.26 2.69 6.46
CA GLY A 77 -29.62 2.73 7.78
C GLY A 77 -28.84 1.44 8.15
N HIS A 78 -28.77 0.47 7.25
CA HIS A 78 -28.07 -0.80 7.44
C HIS A 78 -26.88 -0.94 6.53
N ILE A 79 -25.84 -1.59 7.04
CA ILE A 79 -24.62 -1.93 6.31
C ILE A 79 -24.52 -3.45 6.17
N GLU A 80 -24.30 -3.90 4.96
CA GLU A 80 -24.02 -5.29 4.62
C GLU A 80 -22.73 -5.35 3.80
N SER A 81 -21.94 -6.41 3.99
CA SER A 81 -20.75 -6.67 3.18
C SER A 81 -20.76 -8.09 2.66
N GLY A 82 -20.15 -8.28 1.50
CA GLY A 82 -20.04 -9.60 0.89
C GLY A 82 -19.09 -9.59 -0.31
N PRO A 83 -18.83 -10.77 -0.90
CA PRO A 83 -17.94 -10.88 -2.03
C PRO A 83 -18.52 -10.17 -3.26
N LEU A 84 -17.67 -9.39 -3.94
CA LEU A 84 -18.03 -8.76 -5.22
C LEU A 84 -17.95 -9.78 -6.38
N PHE A 85 -17.02 -10.75 -6.27
CA PHE A 85 -16.81 -11.78 -7.26
C PHE A 85 -17.09 -13.17 -6.67
N PRO A 86 -17.58 -14.11 -7.48
CA PRO A 86 -17.67 -15.49 -7.04
C PRO A 86 -16.30 -16.01 -6.56
N THR A 87 -16.30 -16.70 -5.42
CA THR A 87 -15.07 -17.24 -4.80
C THR A 87 -14.36 -18.28 -5.67
N ASP A 88 -15.07 -18.89 -6.58
CA ASP A 88 -14.66 -19.97 -7.47
C ASP A 88 -14.06 -19.46 -8.81
N ALA A 89 -13.96 -18.16 -9.00
CA ALA A 89 -13.23 -17.58 -10.14
C ALA A 89 -11.70 -17.76 -9.98
N ILE A 90 -11.26 -19.00 -9.76
CA ILE A 90 -9.84 -19.36 -9.84
C ILE A 90 -9.46 -19.26 -11.31
N ILE A 91 -8.56 -18.35 -11.62
CA ILE A 91 -7.98 -18.27 -12.96
C ILE A 91 -7.14 -19.55 -13.15
N PRO A 92 -7.48 -20.40 -14.11
CA PRO A 92 -6.67 -21.60 -14.36
C PRO A 92 -5.23 -21.16 -14.67
N VAL A 93 -4.28 -21.69 -13.93
CA VAL A 93 -2.87 -21.54 -14.27
C VAL A 93 -2.62 -22.41 -15.50
N SER A 94 -2.10 -21.82 -16.57
CA SER A 94 -1.66 -22.60 -17.73
C SER A 94 -0.66 -23.66 -17.27
N SER A 95 -0.88 -24.91 -17.67
CA SER A 95 0.05 -26.01 -17.39
C SER A 95 1.21 -26.07 -18.39
N GLU A 96 1.27 -25.15 -19.35
CA GLU A 96 2.39 -25.10 -20.30
C GLU A 96 3.64 -24.59 -19.59
N GLU A 97 4.66 -25.44 -19.56
CA GLU A 97 5.99 -25.05 -19.11
C GLU A 97 6.62 -24.12 -20.16
N LYS A 98 6.96 -22.91 -19.73
CA LYS A 98 7.70 -21.94 -20.54
C LYS A 98 9.16 -21.91 -20.10
N THR A 99 10.04 -21.50 -20.99
CA THR A 99 11.43 -21.22 -20.62
C THR A 99 11.50 -19.98 -19.69
N LEU A 100 12.58 -19.84 -18.95
CA LEU A 100 12.80 -18.68 -18.07
C LEU A 100 12.76 -17.37 -18.86
N GLU A 101 13.32 -17.36 -20.06
CA GLU A 101 13.33 -16.20 -20.95
C GLU A 101 11.91 -15.82 -21.37
N ALA A 102 11.06 -16.79 -21.72
CA ALA A 102 9.67 -16.54 -22.08
C ALA A 102 8.85 -15.97 -20.90
N TYR A 103 9.08 -16.48 -19.69
CA TYR A 103 8.48 -15.89 -18.48
C TYR A 103 8.98 -14.47 -18.23
N ALA A 104 10.27 -14.20 -18.41
CA ALA A 104 10.86 -12.87 -18.21
C ALA A 104 10.29 -11.86 -19.22
N GLU A 105 10.12 -12.24 -20.48
CA GLU A 105 9.52 -11.38 -21.51
C GLU A 105 8.05 -11.07 -21.19
N GLU A 106 7.27 -12.09 -20.82
CA GLU A 106 5.87 -11.91 -20.45
C GLU A 106 5.72 -11.01 -19.20
N TYR A 107 6.54 -11.26 -18.17
CA TYR A 107 6.58 -10.44 -16.98
C TYR A 107 6.92 -8.98 -17.33
N ALA A 108 7.96 -8.73 -18.11
CA ALA A 108 8.37 -7.39 -18.50
C ALA A 108 7.27 -6.65 -19.27
N ALA A 109 6.54 -7.35 -20.15
CA ALA A 109 5.42 -6.78 -20.88
C ALA A 109 4.24 -6.41 -19.95
N LEU A 110 3.86 -7.32 -19.06
CA LEU A 110 2.78 -7.09 -18.07
C LEU A 110 3.15 -5.97 -17.09
N HIS A 111 4.38 -5.99 -16.58
CA HIS A 111 4.89 -4.99 -15.64
C HIS A 111 4.91 -3.58 -16.28
N THR A 112 5.47 -3.46 -17.47
CA THR A 112 5.48 -2.19 -18.22
C THR A 112 4.07 -1.71 -18.52
N GLY A 113 3.17 -2.62 -18.91
CA GLY A 113 1.77 -2.33 -19.13
C GLY A 113 1.04 -1.83 -17.87
N ALA A 114 1.35 -2.40 -16.71
CA ALA A 114 0.80 -1.98 -15.42
C ALA A 114 1.27 -0.57 -15.03
N ILE A 115 2.57 -0.27 -15.19
CA ILE A 115 3.13 1.06 -14.94
C ILE A 115 2.49 2.10 -15.88
N ARG A 116 2.38 1.78 -17.17
CA ARG A 116 1.74 2.67 -18.15
C ARG A 116 0.30 3.02 -17.77
N LYS A 117 -0.48 2.04 -17.33
CA LYS A 117 -1.85 2.26 -16.85
C LYS A 117 -1.92 3.16 -15.61
N ARG A 118 -0.96 3.02 -14.67
CA ARG A 118 -0.92 3.84 -13.45
C ARG A 118 -0.56 5.29 -13.72
N ILE A 119 0.34 5.54 -14.65
CA ILE A 119 0.78 6.90 -15.01
C ILE A 119 -0.28 7.60 -15.85
N GLY A 120 -0.98 6.86 -16.74
CA GLY A 120 -1.94 7.46 -17.67
C GLY A 120 -1.30 8.57 -18.50
N GLU A 121 -1.95 9.73 -18.52
CA GLU A 121 -1.51 10.94 -19.23
C GLU A 121 -0.75 11.94 -18.33
N SER A 122 -0.31 11.51 -17.14
CA SER A 122 0.37 12.42 -16.21
C SER A 122 1.69 12.94 -16.79
N SER A 123 1.88 14.25 -16.72
CA SER A 123 3.15 14.92 -17.04
C SER A 123 4.08 15.09 -15.83
N ASN A 124 3.56 14.83 -14.62
CA ASN A 124 4.32 14.89 -13.37
C ASN A 124 4.49 13.48 -12.82
N VAL A 125 5.65 12.90 -13.02
CA VAL A 125 5.95 11.53 -12.61
C VAL A 125 7.06 11.53 -11.57
N GLY A 126 6.77 10.91 -10.42
CA GLY A 126 7.73 10.67 -9.36
C GLY A 126 7.87 9.19 -9.04
N ILE A 127 9.03 8.79 -8.53
CA ILE A 127 9.30 7.42 -8.10
C ILE A 127 10.15 7.41 -6.84
N LEU A 128 9.79 6.56 -5.90
CA LEU A 128 10.66 6.22 -4.77
C LEU A 128 11.72 5.23 -5.25
N LEU A 129 12.98 5.56 -5.04
CA LEU A 129 14.12 4.82 -5.56
C LEU A 129 15.02 4.39 -4.41
N SER A 130 14.94 3.13 -4.00
CA SER A 130 15.77 2.58 -2.92
C SER A 130 17.17 2.16 -3.38
N GLY A 131 17.33 1.88 -4.67
CA GLY A 131 18.54 1.24 -5.21
C GLY A 131 18.42 -0.29 -5.29
N GLY A 132 17.34 -0.87 -4.78
CA GLY A 132 17.00 -2.29 -4.91
C GLY A 132 16.42 -2.63 -6.28
N TYR A 133 16.30 -3.94 -6.53
CA TYR A 133 15.80 -4.46 -7.83
C TYR A 133 14.38 -3.98 -8.16
N ASP A 134 13.46 -3.97 -7.19
CA ASP A 134 12.05 -3.64 -7.43
C ASP A 134 11.89 -2.19 -7.90
N SER A 135 12.47 -1.24 -7.17
CA SER A 135 12.44 0.17 -7.53
C SER A 135 13.20 0.44 -8.84
N GLY A 136 14.30 -0.27 -9.06
CA GLY A 136 15.08 -0.21 -10.29
C GLY A 136 14.32 -0.73 -11.50
N CYS A 137 13.64 -1.87 -11.39
CA CYS A 137 12.77 -2.42 -12.45
C CYS A 137 11.60 -1.49 -12.76
N ASN A 138 10.97 -0.90 -11.74
CA ASN A 138 9.94 0.10 -11.92
C ASN A 138 10.45 1.31 -12.73
N LEU A 139 11.63 1.82 -12.36
CA LEU A 139 12.25 2.96 -13.07
C LEU A 139 12.64 2.61 -14.50
N ALA A 140 13.22 1.43 -14.73
CA ALA A 140 13.59 0.96 -16.06
C ALA A 140 12.36 0.80 -16.97
N ALA A 141 11.31 0.15 -16.47
CA ALA A 141 10.05 -0.01 -17.19
C ALA A 141 9.40 1.34 -17.49
N LEU A 142 9.38 2.27 -16.52
CA LEU A 142 8.89 3.62 -16.70
C LEU A 142 9.67 4.36 -17.81
N ARG A 143 10.99 4.36 -17.75
CA ARG A 143 11.84 5.05 -18.72
C ARG A 143 11.76 4.44 -20.13
N SER A 144 11.40 3.17 -20.27
CA SER A 144 11.26 2.52 -21.57
C SER A 144 10.20 3.15 -22.50
N PHE A 145 9.23 3.88 -21.93
CA PHE A 145 8.16 4.50 -22.71
C PHE A 145 7.89 5.98 -22.35
N TYR A 146 8.40 6.46 -21.21
CA TYR A 146 8.17 7.83 -20.76
C TYR A 146 9.41 8.69 -21.00
N ASN A 147 9.29 9.69 -21.87
CA ASN A 147 10.39 10.56 -22.28
C ASN A 147 10.47 11.88 -21.51
N GLY A 148 9.47 12.18 -20.68
CA GLY A 148 9.45 13.39 -19.85
C GLY A 148 10.37 13.31 -18.64
N ASP A 149 10.35 14.35 -17.83
CA ASP A 149 11.10 14.41 -16.58
C ASP A 149 10.53 13.44 -15.56
N ILE A 150 11.40 12.60 -14.99
CA ILE A 150 11.08 11.72 -13.87
C ILE A 150 11.80 12.27 -12.64
N ARG A 151 11.06 12.54 -11.58
CA ARG A 151 11.61 12.87 -10.27
C ARG A 151 11.81 11.61 -9.47
N SER A 152 13.01 11.38 -8.95
CA SER A 152 13.26 10.23 -8.07
C SER A 152 13.66 10.70 -6.68
N TYR A 153 13.19 9.97 -5.67
CA TYR A 153 13.41 10.30 -4.27
C TYR A 153 14.00 9.10 -3.55
N SER A 154 15.03 9.33 -2.75
CA SER A 154 15.68 8.31 -1.94
C SER A 154 15.85 8.78 -0.52
N ILE A 155 15.80 7.84 0.41
CA ILE A 155 16.04 8.09 1.83
C ILE A 155 17.26 7.31 2.28
N GLY A 156 18.10 7.98 3.02
CA GLY A 156 19.22 7.41 3.76
C GLY A 156 19.12 7.72 5.24
N PHE A 157 20.01 7.14 6.01
CA PHE A 157 20.14 7.38 7.44
C PHE A 157 21.50 7.99 7.73
N LYS A 158 21.53 9.09 8.46
CA LYS A 158 22.75 9.79 8.81
C LYS A 158 23.67 8.90 9.64
N GLY A 159 24.88 8.72 9.15
CA GLY A 159 25.88 7.89 9.85
C GLY A 159 25.74 6.39 9.64
N ASP A 160 24.80 5.95 8.77
CA ASP A 160 24.66 4.53 8.45
C ASP A 160 25.63 4.12 7.33
N ASN A 161 26.40 3.06 7.60
CA ASN A 161 27.31 2.46 6.62
C ASN A 161 26.58 1.52 5.63
N TRP A 162 25.30 1.19 5.87
CA TRP A 162 24.47 0.31 5.05
C TRP A 162 23.44 1.10 4.24
N THR A 163 23.88 2.18 3.59
CA THR A 163 22.98 3.00 2.80
C THR A 163 22.86 2.49 1.37
N GLU A 164 21.65 2.45 0.84
CA GLU A 164 21.37 2.15 -0.57
C GLU A 164 21.54 3.38 -1.49
N LEU A 165 21.79 4.57 -0.94
CA LEU A 165 21.92 5.81 -1.71
C LEU A 165 22.92 5.74 -2.86
N PRO A 166 24.11 5.10 -2.73
CA PRO A 166 25.04 4.98 -3.87
C PRO A 166 24.44 4.24 -5.07
N LEU A 167 23.63 3.19 -4.82
CA LEU A 167 22.93 2.44 -5.86
C LEU A 167 21.81 3.27 -6.50
N ALA A 168 21.02 3.95 -5.67
CA ALA A 168 19.98 4.87 -6.13
C ALA A 168 20.56 5.98 -7.01
N ARG A 169 21.69 6.57 -6.62
CA ARG A 169 22.42 7.58 -7.46
C ARG A 169 22.87 7.00 -8.79
N CYS A 170 23.37 5.77 -8.80
CA CYS A 170 23.77 5.09 -10.03
C CYS A 170 22.57 4.91 -10.97
N MET A 171 21.46 4.40 -10.45
CA MET A 171 20.22 4.24 -11.22
C MET A 171 19.67 5.57 -11.71
N SER A 172 19.64 6.58 -10.85
CA SER A 172 19.18 7.92 -11.21
C SER A 172 19.97 8.50 -12.39
N LYS A 173 21.29 8.39 -12.37
CA LYS A 173 22.17 8.83 -13.45
C LYS A 173 21.92 8.03 -14.73
N THR A 174 21.82 6.71 -14.63
CA THR A 174 21.59 5.80 -15.77
C THR A 174 20.27 6.12 -16.47
N PHE A 175 19.21 6.32 -15.70
CA PHE A 175 17.86 6.59 -16.23
C PHE A 175 17.52 8.08 -16.35
N ARG A 176 18.48 8.97 -16.07
CA ARG A 176 18.37 10.42 -16.21
C ARG A 176 17.14 10.98 -15.47
N THR A 177 17.08 10.75 -14.17
CA THR A 177 16.04 11.33 -13.32
C THR A 177 16.54 12.59 -12.62
N ILE A 178 15.60 13.45 -12.21
CA ILE A 178 15.85 14.57 -11.30
C ILE A 178 15.79 13.97 -9.89
N HIS A 179 16.97 13.73 -9.30
CA HIS A 179 17.10 12.97 -8.07
C HIS A 179 17.19 13.85 -6.83
N THR A 180 16.42 13.53 -5.83
CA THR A 180 16.45 14.17 -4.50
C THR A 180 16.69 13.12 -3.43
N GLU A 181 17.59 13.40 -2.51
CA GLU A 181 17.89 12.55 -1.36
C GLU A 181 17.51 13.26 -0.08
N TYR A 182 16.99 12.49 0.85
CA TYR A 182 16.74 12.91 2.22
C TYR A 182 17.48 11.98 3.19
N GLU A 183 18.24 12.55 4.11
CA GLU A 183 18.94 11.81 5.16
C GLU A 183 18.23 12.01 6.49
N MET A 184 17.64 10.94 7.00
CA MET A 184 17.00 10.91 8.32
C MET A 184 18.08 10.94 9.41
N ASP A 185 17.83 11.71 10.46
CA ASP A 185 18.73 11.79 11.65
C ASP A 185 18.08 11.23 12.92
N GLY A 186 16.89 10.65 12.80
CA GLY A 186 16.12 10.08 13.89
C GLY A 186 15.18 11.07 14.58
N SER A 187 15.22 12.35 14.23
CA SER A 187 14.28 13.35 14.79
C SER A 187 12.84 13.12 14.33
N GLU A 188 12.65 12.42 13.22
CA GLU A 188 11.35 12.04 12.64
C GLU A 188 10.50 11.19 13.59
N ILE A 189 11.13 10.48 14.54
CA ILE A 189 10.42 9.70 15.56
C ILE A 189 9.41 10.53 16.36
N LYS A 190 9.60 11.84 16.41
CA LYS A 190 8.67 12.77 17.07
C LYS A 190 7.29 12.80 16.42
N ALA A 191 7.19 12.41 15.12
CA ALA A 191 5.93 12.32 14.42
C ALA A 191 5.15 11.02 14.72
N LEU A 192 5.81 10.02 15.32
CA LEU A 192 5.20 8.70 15.55
C LEU A 192 3.87 8.75 16.32
N PRO A 193 3.70 9.52 17.40
CA PRO A 193 2.40 9.58 18.09
C PRO A 193 1.26 10.06 17.18
N ALA A 194 1.50 11.09 16.36
CA ALA A 194 0.50 11.60 15.43
C ALA A 194 0.19 10.60 14.30
N LEU A 195 1.19 9.88 13.82
CA LEU A 195 1.01 8.82 12.83
C LEU A 195 0.17 7.66 13.38
N VAL A 196 0.45 7.23 14.60
CA VAL A 196 -0.33 6.18 15.27
C VAL A 196 -1.79 6.61 15.44
N GLU A 197 -2.03 7.87 15.81
CA GLU A 197 -3.39 8.42 15.92
C GLU A 197 -4.11 8.45 14.57
N GLN A 198 -3.43 8.82 13.49
CA GLN A 198 -4.02 8.86 12.15
C GLN A 198 -4.34 7.47 11.61
N LEU A 199 -3.48 6.51 11.83
CA LEU A 199 -3.66 5.12 11.36
C LEU A 199 -4.77 4.41 12.12
N GLY A 200 -4.81 4.59 13.44
CA GLY A 200 -5.87 4.11 14.32
C GLY A 200 -5.90 2.59 14.55
N ASP A 201 -5.41 1.78 13.62
CA ASP A 201 -5.32 0.32 13.76
C ASP A 201 -3.84 -0.07 13.93
N PRO A 202 -3.48 -0.92 14.91
CA PRO A 202 -2.09 -1.23 15.17
C PRO A 202 -1.49 -2.09 14.05
N PHE A 203 -0.30 -1.73 13.61
CA PHE A 203 0.53 -2.53 12.72
C PHE A 203 2.02 -2.25 12.94
N VAL A 204 2.87 -3.18 12.54
CA VAL A 204 4.32 -3.02 12.58
C VAL A 204 4.84 -2.94 11.15
N GLU A 205 5.43 -1.80 10.80
CA GLU A 205 6.02 -1.54 9.49
C GLU A 205 7.35 -0.83 9.69
N GLY A 206 8.44 -1.53 9.34
CA GLY A 206 9.80 -0.97 9.49
C GLY A 206 10.04 0.29 8.63
N GLY A 207 9.30 0.42 7.54
CA GLY A 207 9.35 1.56 6.62
C GLY A 207 8.44 2.73 6.98
N LEU A 208 7.65 2.67 8.07
CA LEU A 208 6.66 3.71 8.39
C LEU A 208 7.26 5.11 8.42
N MET A 209 8.35 5.30 9.16
CA MET A 209 9.01 6.60 9.26
C MET A 209 9.67 7.04 7.96
N VAL A 210 10.19 6.09 7.20
CA VAL A 210 10.75 6.31 5.85
C VAL A 210 9.66 6.79 4.90
N ASN A 211 8.51 6.11 4.88
CA ASN A 211 7.37 6.49 4.05
C ASN A 211 6.77 7.85 4.45
N TYR A 212 6.84 8.20 5.73
CA TYR A 212 6.39 9.52 6.22
C TYR A 212 7.31 10.65 5.79
N ALA A 213 8.62 10.41 5.68
CA ALA A 213 9.62 11.44 5.38
C ALA A 213 9.70 11.80 3.88
N VAL A 214 9.07 11.03 2.98
CA VAL A 214 9.00 11.26 1.52
C VAL A 214 7.72 11.96 1.13
#